data_a86255ba4b94256adefb249e14bc851c
#
_entry.id   a86255ba4b94256adefb249e14bc851c
#
_cell.length_a   1.000
_cell.length_b   1.000
_cell.length_c   1.000
_cell.angle_alpha   90.00
_cell.angle_beta   90.00
_cell.angle_gamma   90.00
#
_symmetry.space_group_name_H-M   'P 1'
#
loop_
_entity.id
_entity.type
_entity.pdbx_description
1 polymer ?
#
loop_
_entity_poly.entity_id
_entity_poly.type
_entity_poly.pdbx_seq_one_letter_code
_entity_poly.pdbx_strand_id
1 'polypeptide(L)'
;MSENAMLRHGAFSWCELMTADVEAAKRFYTELLGWTTEEVPGMSYTLVKTGDTGIGGIMAAPPQATGAPPQWGIYVTVDDVDATARKAQALGATTIVPLTDIPNVGRFYTFQDPQGAVISIITYRMQGASL
;
A
#
# COMPACT_ATOMS: atom_id res chain seq x y z
N MET A 1 -11.79 10.98 19.00
CA MET A 1 -11.79 10.76 17.84
C MET A 1 -10.57 10.15 17.45
N SER A 2 -10.59 9.40 16.63
CA SER A 2 -9.42 8.70 16.28
C SER A 2 -8.55 9.56 15.40
N GLU A 3 -7.32 9.29 15.45
CA GLU A 3 -6.38 9.97 14.62
C GLU A 3 -6.36 9.36 13.24
N ASN A 4 -6.02 10.18 12.27
CA ASN A 4 -5.87 9.69 10.92
C ASN A 4 -4.60 8.86 10.85
N ALA A 5 -4.73 7.58 10.51
CA ALA A 5 -3.59 6.67 10.44
C ALA A 5 -2.55 7.12 9.42
N MET A 6 -2.97 7.84 8.38
CA MET A 6 -2.05 8.33 7.36
C MET A 6 -1.14 9.42 7.89
N LEU A 7 -1.45 9.99 9.04
CA LEU A 7 -0.65 11.03 9.65
C LEU A 7 0.06 10.56 10.91
N ARG A 8 -0.12 9.30 11.29
CA ARG A 8 0.40 8.82 12.55
C ARG A 8 1.54 7.84 12.33
N HIS A 9 2.71 8.22 12.77
CA HIS A 9 3.88 7.36 12.66
C HIS A 9 3.64 6.03 13.38
N GLY A 10 3.94 4.94 12.67
CA GLY A 10 3.80 3.60 13.24
C GLY A 10 2.44 2.96 13.06
N ALA A 11 1.48 3.66 12.45
CA ALA A 11 0.13 3.13 12.29
C ALA A 11 0.00 2.38 10.97
N PHE A 12 -0.72 1.25 10.98
CA PHE A 12 -1.15 0.64 9.73
C PHE A 12 -2.12 1.59 9.06
N SER A 13 -1.89 1.90 7.80
CA SER A 13 -2.69 2.93 7.13
C SER A 13 -3.30 2.50 5.81
N TRP A 14 -2.86 1.39 5.24
CA TRP A 14 -3.38 0.97 3.94
C TRP A 14 -3.19 -0.52 3.75
N CYS A 15 -4.11 -1.13 2.98
CA CYS A 15 -3.97 -2.53 2.58
C CYS A 15 -4.15 -2.61 1.08
N GLU A 16 -3.41 -3.49 0.44
CA GLU A 16 -3.41 -3.51 -1.01
C GLU A 16 -3.24 -4.94 -1.50
N LEU A 17 -4.10 -5.34 -2.42
CA LEU A 17 -3.98 -6.64 -3.06
C LEU A 17 -3.25 -6.50 -4.37
N MET A 18 -2.25 -7.31 -4.58
CA MET A 18 -1.62 -7.46 -5.89
C MET A 18 -2.03 -8.80 -6.46
N THR A 19 -2.56 -8.81 -7.67
CA THR A 19 -3.07 -10.03 -8.27
C THR A 19 -2.86 -9.99 -9.78
N ALA A 20 -2.89 -11.16 -10.40
CA ALA A 20 -2.76 -11.24 -11.85
C ALA A 20 -4.08 -10.92 -12.55
N ASP A 21 -5.21 -11.05 -11.84
CA ASP A 21 -6.51 -10.85 -12.44
C ASP A 21 -7.36 -9.92 -11.58
N VAL A 22 -7.21 -8.63 -11.83
CA VAL A 22 -7.87 -7.60 -11.03
C VAL A 22 -9.39 -7.71 -11.14
N GLU A 23 -9.91 -7.97 -12.34
CA GLU A 23 -11.36 -8.02 -12.52
C GLU A 23 -11.99 -9.18 -11.75
N ALA A 24 -11.34 -10.34 -11.76
CA ALA A 24 -11.84 -11.47 -11.00
C ALA A 24 -11.80 -11.20 -9.50
N ALA A 25 -10.73 -10.55 -9.03
CA ALA A 25 -10.61 -10.21 -7.62
C ALA A 25 -11.70 -9.22 -7.22
N LYS A 26 -11.96 -8.22 -8.05
CA LYS A 26 -13.02 -7.25 -7.77
C LYS A 26 -14.36 -7.95 -7.61
N ARG A 27 -14.70 -8.84 -8.54
CA ARG A 27 -15.97 -9.56 -8.45
C ARG A 27 -16.07 -10.37 -7.18
N PHE A 28 -15.01 -11.09 -6.85
CA PHE A 28 -15.04 -11.95 -5.68
C PHE A 28 -15.25 -11.15 -4.40
N TYR A 29 -14.44 -10.12 -4.21
CA TYR A 29 -14.48 -9.38 -2.94
C TYR A 29 -15.68 -8.47 -2.82
N THR A 30 -16.16 -7.88 -3.92
CA THR A 30 -17.36 -7.04 -3.81
C THR A 30 -18.55 -7.89 -3.47
N GLU A 31 -18.62 -9.08 -4.03
CA GLU A 31 -19.75 -9.96 -3.75
C GLU A 31 -19.66 -10.52 -2.33
N LEU A 32 -18.48 -10.91 -1.92
CA LEU A 32 -18.30 -11.53 -0.62
C LEU A 32 -18.46 -10.54 0.53
N LEU A 33 -17.87 -9.36 0.41
CA LEU A 33 -17.76 -8.44 1.53
C LEU A 33 -18.60 -7.17 1.39
N GLY A 34 -19.27 -7.01 0.26
CA GLY A 34 -20.08 -5.83 0.05
C GLY A 34 -19.27 -4.56 -0.21
N TRP A 35 -18.01 -4.71 -0.51
CA TRP A 35 -17.16 -3.57 -0.85
C TRP A 35 -17.63 -2.95 -2.16
N THR A 36 -17.32 -1.66 -2.35
CA THR A 36 -17.46 -1.02 -3.65
C THR A 36 -16.09 -0.62 -4.13
N THR A 37 -15.96 -0.41 -5.43
CA THR A 37 -14.68 -0.07 -6.00
C THR A 37 -14.79 1.16 -6.89
N GLU A 38 -13.68 1.85 -7.05
CA GLU A 38 -13.63 3.05 -7.85
C GLU A 38 -12.28 3.09 -8.56
N GLU A 39 -12.28 3.27 -9.87
CA GLU A 39 -11.04 3.38 -10.62
C GLU A 39 -10.41 4.74 -10.37
N VAL A 40 -9.12 4.76 -10.13
CA VAL A 40 -8.40 6.02 -9.89
C VAL A 40 -7.94 6.55 -11.23
N PRO A 41 -8.41 7.76 -11.63
CA PRO A 41 -8.02 8.30 -12.93
C PRO A 41 -6.51 8.47 -13.06
N GLY A 42 -5.96 8.06 -14.20
CA GLY A 42 -4.54 8.22 -14.46
C GLY A 42 -3.65 7.19 -13.80
N MET A 43 -4.24 6.25 -13.08
CA MET A 43 -3.48 5.18 -12.43
C MET A 43 -4.13 3.86 -12.74
N SER A 44 -3.34 2.81 -12.85
CA SER A 44 -3.89 1.46 -13.01
C SER A 44 -4.15 0.91 -11.61
N TYR A 45 -5.13 1.48 -10.95
CA TYR A 45 -5.37 1.21 -9.54
C TYR A 45 -6.85 1.25 -9.24
N THR A 46 -7.34 0.27 -8.52
CA THR A 46 -8.73 0.21 -8.10
C THR A 46 -8.80 0.49 -6.61
N LEU A 47 -9.50 1.56 -6.25
CA LEU A 47 -9.71 1.92 -4.85
C LEU A 47 -10.83 1.04 -4.30
N VAL A 48 -10.64 0.48 -3.12
CA VAL A 48 -11.64 -0.32 -2.43
C VAL A 48 -12.25 0.50 -1.33
N LYS A 49 -13.57 0.51 -1.25
CA LYS A 49 -14.29 1.34 -0.29
C LYS A 49 -15.30 0.52 0.48
N THR A 50 -15.51 0.89 1.73
CA THR A 50 -16.64 0.40 2.48
C THR A 50 -17.47 1.63 2.84
N GLY A 51 -18.73 1.67 2.40
CA GLY A 51 -19.49 2.90 2.47
C GLY A 51 -18.77 3.97 1.68
N ASP A 52 -18.53 5.11 2.29
CA ASP A 52 -17.84 6.22 1.62
C ASP A 52 -16.36 6.25 1.93
N THR A 53 -15.86 5.27 2.67
CA THR A 53 -14.47 5.29 3.14
C THR A 53 -13.58 4.41 2.30
N GLY A 54 -12.51 4.98 1.75
CA GLY A 54 -11.49 4.20 1.07
C GLY A 54 -10.66 3.46 2.09
N ILE A 55 -10.49 2.16 1.90
CA ILE A 55 -9.80 1.33 2.88
C ILE A 55 -8.61 0.56 2.30
N GLY A 56 -8.50 0.49 0.98
CA GLY A 56 -7.41 -0.24 0.38
C GLY A 56 -7.48 -0.19 -1.11
N GLY A 57 -6.72 -1.03 -1.76
CA GLY A 57 -6.68 -1.04 -3.21
C GLY A 57 -6.42 -2.41 -3.78
N ILE A 58 -6.65 -2.53 -5.08
CA ILE A 58 -6.35 -3.73 -5.83
C ILE A 58 -5.60 -3.30 -7.07
N MET A 59 -4.50 -3.97 -7.36
CA MET A 59 -3.72 -3.64 -8.56
C MET A 59 -3.10 -4.88 -9.15
N ALA A 60 -2.74 -4.79 -10.41
CA ALA A 60 -2.03 -5.86 -11.07
C ALA A 60 -0.62 -5.95 -10.50
N ALA A 61 -0.12 -7.15 -10.38
CA ALA A 61 1.25 -7.35 -9.96
C ALA A 61 2.18 -6.73 -10.99
N PRO A 62 3.23 -6.03 -10.55
CA PRO A 62 4.16 -5.43 -11.50
C PRO A 62 4.95 -6.53 -12.24
N PRO A 63 5.51 -6.19 -13.41
CA PRO A 63 6.24 -7.19 -14.20
C PRO A 63 7.36 -7.88 -13.43
N GLN A 64 8.04 -7.17 -12.55
CA GLN A 64 9.12 -7.76 -11.79
C GLN A 64 8.63 -8.77 -10.75
N ALA A 65 7.34 -8.80 -10.49
CA ALA A 65 6.75 -9.77 -9.58
C ALA A 65 6.08 -10.91 -10.33
N THR A 66 6.39 -11.06 -11.62
CA THR A 66 5.82 -12.13 -12.43
C THR A 66 6.11 -13.48 -11.77
N GLY A 67 5.05 -14.28 -11.63
CA GLY A 67 5.19 -15.58 -11.01
C GLY A 67 4.99 -15.58 -9.52
N ALA A 68 4.94 -14.41 -8.90
CA ALA A 68 4.65 -14.34 -7.47
C ALA A 68 3.17 -14.63 -7.25
N PRO A 69 2.80 -15.33 -6.18
CA PRO A 69 1.38 -15.54 -5.91
C PRO A 69 0.69 -14.24 -5.54
N PRO A 70 -0.61 -14.14 -5.78
CA PRO A 70 -1.36 -12.98 -5.33
C PRO A 70 -1.25 -12.86 -3.81
N GLN A 71 -1.20 -11.63 -3.34
CA GLN A 71 -1.09 -11.45 -1.89
C GLN A 71 -1.55 -10.07 -1.48
N TRP A 72 -2.01 -9.99 -0.26
CA TRP A 72 -2.35 -8.73 0.38
C TRP A 72 -1.09 -8.18 1.05
N GLY A 73 -0.88 -6.89 0.91
CA GLY A 73 0.22 -6.21 1.56
C GLY A 73 -0.30 -5.10 2.43
N ILE A 74 0.46 -4.75 3.44
CA ILE A 74 0.07 -3.67 4.34
C ILE A 74 1.14 -2.60 4.35
N TYR A 75 0.68 -1.37 4.63
CA TYR A 75 1.55 -0.20 4.69
C TYR A 75 1.47 0.41 6.07
N VAL A 76 2.61 0.79 6.61
CA VAL A 76 2.73 1.49 7.88
C VAL A 76 3.18 2.90 7.60
N THR A 77 2.49 3.88 8.18
CA THR A 77 2.88 5.28 8.06
C THR A 77 4.14 5.53 8.86
N VAL A 78 5.09 6.24 8.27
CA VAL A 78 6.26 6.71 9.01
C VAL A 78 6.48 8.18 8.68
N ASP A 79 7.11 8.90 9.61
CA ASP A 79 7.33 10.34 9.43
C ASP A 79 8.30 10.63 8.30
N ASP A 80 9.32 9.80 8.15
CA ASP A 80 10.38 10.02 7.17
C ASP A 80 10.77 8.66 6.59
N VAL A 81 10.19 8.34 5.44
CA VAL A 81 10.38 7.03 4.85
C VAL A 81 11.84 6.79 4.46
N ASP A 82 12.56 7.84 4.03
CA ASP A 82 13.95 7.66 3.65
C ASP A 82 14.81 7.26 4.87
N ALA A 83 14.60 7.94 5.98
CA ALA A 83 15.34 7.62 7.20
C ALA A 83 14.96 6.25 7.73
N THR A 84 13.67 5.91 7.67
CA THR A 84 13.21 4.62 8.15
C THR A 84 13.75 3.49 7.28
N ALA A 85 13.81 3.71 5.96
CA ALA A 85 14.37 2.69 5.07
C ALA A 85 15.84 2.43 5.38
N ARG A 86 16.60 3.49 5.62
CA ARG A 86 18.01 3.31 6.00
C ARG A 86 18.14 2.53 7.30
N LYS A 87 17.28 2.85 8.26
CA LYS A 87 17.30 2.16 9.54
C LYS A 87 16.90 0.69 9.36
N ALA A 88 15.91 0.42 8.51
CA ALA A 88 15.49 -0.95 8.25
C ALA A 88 16.65 -1.78 7.71
N GLN A 89 17.38 -1.23 6.77
CA GLN A 89 18.52 -1.95 6.21
C GLN A 89 19.59 -2.20 7.27
N ALA A 90 19.83 -1.23 8.12
CA ALA A 90 20.80 -1.40 9.20
C ALA A 90 20.36 -2.47 10.19
N LEU A 91 19.05 -2.69 10.30
CA LEU A 91 18.51 -3.71 11.21
C LEU A 91 18.32 -5.07 10.53
N GLY A 92 18.77 -5.22 9.28
CA GLY A 92 18.76 -6.52 8.64
C GLY A 92 17.66 -6.73 7.61
N ALA A 93 16.94 -5.70 7.23
CA ALA A 93 15.91 -5.86 6.21
C ALA A 93 16.50 -6.00 4.82
N THR A 94 15.78 -6.69 3.96
CA THR A 94 16.16 -6.84 2.55
C THR A 94 15.18 -6.02 1.70
N THR A 95 15.72 -5.17 0.86
CA THR A 95 14.87 -4.34 -0.01
C THR A 95 14.18 -5.18 -1.07
N ILE A 96 12.86 -5.01 -1.18
CA ILE A 96 12.07 -5.63 -2.23
C ILE A 96 11.73 -4.60 -3.29
N VAL A 97 11.19 -3.44 -2.88
CA VAL A 97 10.94 -2.33 -3.79
C VAL A 97 11.66 -1.12 -3.20
N PRO A 98 12.61 -0.53 -3.92
CA PRO A 98 13.34 0.61 -3.38
C PRO A 98 12.43 1.82 -3.20
N LEU A 99 12.95 2.84 -2.53
CA LEU A 99 12.19 4.08 -2.33
C LEU A 99 11.60 4.56 -3.64
N THR A 100 10.30 4.75 -3.65
CA THR A 100 9.56 5.07 -4.86
C THR A 100 8.51 6.12 -4.56
N ASP A 101 8.42 7.13 -5.42
CA ASP A 101 7.39 8.16 -5.28
C ASP A 101 6.13 7.71 -5.99
N ILE A 102 4.99 7.94 -5.33
CA ILE A 102 3.68 7.76 -5.95
C ILE A 102 3.12 9.17 -6.09
N PRO A 103 2.98 9.68 -7.33
CA PRO A 103 2.53 11.06 -7.53
C PRO A 103 1.24 11.35 -6.78
N ASN A 104 1.22 12.46 -6.06
CA ASN A 104 0.05 12.93 -5.31
C ASN A 104 -0.35 12.04 -4.14
N VAL A 105 0.45 11.05 -3.81
CA VAL A 105 0.15 10.14 -2.71
C VAL A 105 1.24 10.19 -1.65
N GLY A 106 2.48 9.90 -2.06
CA GLY A 106 3.58 9.89 -1.11
C GLY A 106 4.76 9.11 -1.65
N ARG A 107 5.57 8.63 -0.72
CA ARG A 107 6.78 7.91 -1.06
C ARG A 107 6.86 6.67 -0.20
N PHE A 108 7.12 5.52 -0.80
CA PHE A 108 7.08 4.26 -0.08
C PHE A 108 8.32 3.41 -0.32
N TYR A 109 8.44 2.38 0.51
CA TYR A 109 9.54 1.45 0.48
C TYR A 109 9.01 0.10 0.94
N THR A 110 9.29 -0.95 0.19
CA THR A 110 8.83 -2.30 0.54
C THR A 110 10.04 -3.16 0.84
N PHE A 111 9.98 -3.88 1.93
CA PHE A 111 11.13 -4.68 2.36
C PHE A 111 10.67 -5.96 3.01
N GLN A 112 11.62 -6.87 3.13
CA GLN A 112 11.43 -8.11 3.83
C GLN A 112 12.12 -7.96 5.17
N ASP A 113 11.42 -8.28 6.26
CA ASP A 113 12.03 -8.18 7.57
C ASP A 113 13.06 -9.30 7.75
N PRO A 114 13.82 -9.31 8.84
CA PRO A 114 14.87 -10.32 8.99
C PRO A 114 14.38 -11.76 8.97
N GLN A 115 13.11 -12.00 9.16
CA GLN A 115 12.57 -13.35 9.16
C GLN A 115 11.84 -13.69 7.86
N GLY A 116 11.79 -12.77 6.92
CA GLY A 116 11.22 -13.04 5.61
C GLY A 116 9.83 -12.49 5.37
N ALA A 117 9.25 -11.78 6.32
CA ALA A 117 7.93 -11.19 6.10
C ALA A 117 8.05 -9.89 5.32
N VAL A 118 7.14 -9.68 4.38
CA VAL A 118 7.17 -8.50 3.53
C VAL A 118 6.17 -7.47 4.05
N ILE A 119 6.63 -6.22 4.14
CA ILE A 119 5.81 -5.12 4.60
C ILE A 119 6.30 -3.84 3.94
N SER A 120 5.42 -2.84 3.85
CA SER A 120 5.78 -1.56 3.26
C SER A 120 5.64 -0.44 4.28
N ILE A 121 6.47 0.58 4.12
CA ILE A 121 6.35 1.81 4.90
C ILE A 121 6.13 2.95 3.93
N ILE A 122 5.45 3.99 4.39
CA ILE A 122 5.07 5.09 3.51
C ILE A 122 5.00 6.39 4.29
N THR A 123 5.44 7.46 3.63
CA THR A 123 5.20 8.81 4.12
C THR A 123 4.28 9.45 3.10
N TYR A 124 3.07 9.81 3.52
CA TYR A 124 2.08 10.38 2.63
C TYR A 124 2.37 11.85 2.36
N ARG A 125 2.14 12.23 1.13
CA ARG A 125 2.19 13.63 0.74
C ARG A 125 0.73 14.04 0.63
N MET A 126 0.20 14.58 1.69
CA MET A 126 -1.22 14.89 1.74
C MET A 126 -1.47 16.20 1.05
N GLN A 127 -1.46 16.09 -0.25
CA GLN A 127 -1.59 17.22 -1.08
C GLN A 127 -2.81 18.02 -0.71
N GLY A 128 -2.63 19.28 -0.50
CA GLY A 128 -3.76 20.10 -0.19
C GLY A 128 -4.27 19.87 1.17
N ALA A 129 -3.93 18.88 1.70
CA ALA A 129 -4.41 18.70 2.96
C ALA A 129 -3.51 19.34 3.70
N SER A 130 -3.19 19.49 3.08
CA SER A 130 -2.79 19.81 3.34
C SER A 130 -2.47 19.36 4.25
N LEU A 131 -2.34 18.88 4.38
CA LEU A 131 -2.09 18.26 5.20
C LEU A 131 -1.78 18.88 5.89
#